data_c1c2d4dcbae3c09c5718c58b150b7c79
#
_entry.id   c1c2d4dcbae3c09c5718c58b150b7c79
#
_cell.length_a   1.000
_cell.length_b   1.000
_cell.length_c   1.000
_cell.angle_alpha   90.00
_cell.angle_beta   90.00
_cell.angle_gamma   90.00
#
_symmetry.space_group_name_H-M   'P 1'
#
loop_
_entity.id
_entity.type
_entity.pdbx_description
1 polymer ?
#
loop_
_entity_poly.entity_id
_entity_poly.type
_entity_poly.pdbx_seq_one_letter_code
_entity_poly.pdbx_strand_id
1 'polypeptide(L)'
;MGDVKAICAIALYNLRKWAINPRIYLIFVMVTLYLHSILSPIRNFCVQASHNITPYVFPFIMSHTNSILLIMLGIALLFCDAPFIEIDQPYIIMRSGRTVWALGNLLYMLIASFIYFFFVLTCSIALLSPYLEFSLDWGRVIGTFAQSNVAPQQNIFVPFSFTIYNAYT
;
A
#
# COMPACT_ATOMS: atom_id res chain seq x y z
N MET A 1 23.37 24.70 4.20
CA MET A 1 23.14 24.07 2.87
C MET A 1 23.84 22.70 2.73
N GLY A 2 24.90 22.42 3.49
CA GLY A 2 25.57 21.11 3.53
C GLY A 2 24.75 20.00 4.17
N ASP A 3 24.06 20.29 5.25
CA ASP A 3 23.32 19.29 6.05
C ASP A 3 22.14 18.66 5.31
N VAL A 4 21.39 19.45 4.55
CA VAL A 4 20.27 18.93 3.74
C VAL A 4 20.75 17.97 2.67
N LYS A 5 21.88 18.28 2.00
CA LYS A 5 22.47 17.36 1.01
C LYS A 5 22.94 16.06 1.67
N ALA A 6 23.51 16.15 2.88
CA ALA A 6 23.95 14.97 3.63
C ALA A 6 22.74 14.10 4.06
N ILE A 7 21.65 14.71 4.54
CA ILE A 7 20.39 14.02 4.90
C ILE A 7 19.84 13.26 3.69
N CYS A 8 19.70 13.92 2.54
CA CYS A 8 19.23 13.28 1.31
C CYS A 8 20.16 12.17 0.83
N ALA A 9 21.48 12.36 0.94
CA ALA A 9 22.45 11.34 0.54
C ALA A 9 22.35 10.08 1.40
N ILE A 10 22.16 10.22 2.72
CA ILE A 10 21.95 9.10 3.64
C ILE A 10 20.65 8.36 3.32
N ALA A 11 19.55 9.09 3.11
CA ALA A 11 18.28 8.49 2.74
C ALA A 11 18.37 7.71 1.42
N LEU A 12 19.02 8.27 0.41
CA LEU A 12 19.21 7.63 -0.89
C LEU A 12 20.13 6.40 -0.79
N TYR A 13 21.16 6.46 0.03
CA TYR A 13 22.05 5.34 0.29
C TYR A 13 21.29 4.15 0.88
N ASN A 14 20.45 4.38 1.89
CA ASN A 14 19.61 3.35 2.47
C ASN A 14 18.58 2.78 1.47
N LEU A 15 18.02 3.62 0.61
CA LEU A 15 17.07 3.18 -0.43
C LEU A 15 17.76 2.29 -1.48
N ARG A 16 18.99 2.57 -1.87
CA ARG A 16 19.77 1.75 -2.82
C ARG A 16 20.00 0.31 -2.31
N LYS A 17 20.02 0.11 -1.00
CA LYS A 17 20.16 -1.23 -0.40
C LYS A 17 18.97 -2.15 -0.69
N TRP A 18 17.83 -1.59 -1.06
CA TRP A 18 16.66 -2.37 -1.45
C TRP A 18 16.95 -3.32 -2.61
N ALA A 19 17.77 -2.89 -3.58
CA ALA A 19 18.12 -3.71 -4.73
C ALA A 19 18.88 -5.01 -4.37
N ILE A 20 19.52 -5.02 -3.20
CA ILE A 20 20.34 -6.17 -2.76
C ILE A 20 19.59 -7.02 -1.74
N ASN A 21 18.58 -6.46 -1.07
CA ASN A 21 17.90 -7.13 0.03
C ASN A 21 16.72 -7.99 -0.47
N PRO A 22 16.81 -9.34 -0.44
CA PRO A 22 15.76 -10.23 -0.92
C PRO A 22 14.45 -10.15 -0.12
N ARG A 23 14.49 -9.70 1.15
CA ARG A 23 13.28 -9.53 1.98
C ARG A 23 12.30 -8.55 1.37
N ILE A 24 12.80 -7.49 0.76
CA ILE A 24 11.95 -6.45 0.17
C ILE A 24 11.14 -7.03 -1.00
N TYR A 25 11.77 -7.80 -1.85
CA TYR A 25 11.08 -8.49 -2.94
C TYR A 25 10.02 -9.47 -2.43
N LEU A 26 10.35 -10.21 -1.36
CA LEU A 26 9.41 -11.13 -0.72
C LEU A 26 8.18 -10.39 -0.18
N ILE A 27 8.37 -9.24 0.48
CA ILE A 27 7.26 -8.41 0.99
C ILE A 27 6.35 -7.96 -0.17
N PHE A 28 6.92 -7.47 -1.25
CA PHE A 28 6.15 -7.02 -2.42
C PHE A 28 5.38 -8.16 -3.09
N VAL A 29 6.00 -9.35 -3.22
CA VAL A 29 5.33 -10.54 -3.76
C VAL A 29 4.20 -10.99 -2.84
N MET A 30 4.43 -11.08 -1.54
CA MET A 30 3.41 -11.48 -0.56
C MET A 30 2.20 -10.55 -0.59
N VAL A 31 2.42 -9.24 -0.64
CA VAL A 31 1.35 -8.24 -0.73
C VAL A 31 0.58 -8.37 -2.04
N THR A 32 1.27 -8.58 -3.17
CA THR A 32 0.63 -8.75 -4.47
C THR A 32 -0.26 -10.00 -4.51
N LEU A 33 0.21 -11.13 -3.98
CA LEU A 33 -0.56 -12.37 -3.88
C LEU A 33 -1.80 -12.20 -2.99
N TYR A 34 -1.65 -11.50 -1.88
CA TYR A 34 -2.78 -11.21 -1.00
C TYR A 34 -3.81 -10.30 -1.69
N LEU A 35 -3.38 -9.22 -2.33
CA LEU A 35 -4.27 -8.34 -3.08
C LEU A 35 -5.00 -9.10 -4.20
N HIS A 36 -4.31 -9.98 -4.92
CA HIS A 36 -4.95 -10.84 -5.91
C HIS A 36 -6.04 -11.72 -5.29
N SER A 37 -5.79 -12.31 -4.13
CA SER A 37 -6.75 -13.17 -3.44
C SER A 37 -8.00 -12.38 -3.00
N ILE A 38 -7.83 -11.20 -2.38
CA ILE A 38 -8.97 -10.41 -1.87
C ILE A 38 -9.77 -9.72 -2.97
N LEU A 39 -9.14 -9.40 -4.11
CA LEU A 39 -9.81 -8.77 -5.26
C LEU A 39 -10.45 -9.79 -6.21
N SER A 40 -10.11 -11.07 -6.10
CA SER A 40 -10.65 -12.14 -6.94
C SER A 40 -12.18 -12.22 -6.92
N PRO A 41 -12.89 -12.19 -5.77
CA PRO A 41 -14.35 -12.22 -5.74
C PRO A 41 -14.98 -11.01 -6.44
N ILE A 42 -14.40 -9.81 -6.26
CA ILE A 42 -14.87 -8.58 -6.90
C ILE A 42 -14.73 -8.68 -8.41
N ARG A 43 -13.60 -9.17 -8.90
CA ARG A 43 -13.36 -9.38 -10.33
C ARG A 43 -14.35 -10.38 -10.93
N ASN A 44 -14.58 -11.51 -10.25
CA ASN A 44 -15.54 -12.52 -10.72
C ASN A 44 -16.96 -11.96 -10.81
N PHE A 45 -17.35 -11.12 -9.84
CA PHE A 45 -18.65 -10.43 -9.88
C PHE A 45 -18.74 -9.46 -11.07
N CYS A 46 -17.69 -8.68 -11.36
CA CYS A 46 -17.68 -7.78 -12.53
C CYS A 46 -17.87 -8.56 -13.84
N VAL A 47 -17.24 -9.74 -13.96
CA VAL A 47 -17.42 -10.62 -15.13
C VAL A 47 -18.86 -11.10 -15.25
N GLN A 48 -19.47 -11.57 -14.15
CA GLN A 48 -20.83 -12.09 -14.15
C GLN A 48 -21.87 -11.00 -14.40
N ALA A 49 -21.67 -9.82 -13.81
CA ALA A 49 -22.58 -8.68 -13.95
C ALA A 49 -22.41 -7.93 -15.28
N SER A 50 -21.31 -8.17 -16.02
CA SER A 50 -20.93 -7.43 -17.24
C SER A 50 -20.88 -5.91 -17.01
N HIS A 51 -20.50 -5.49 -15.81
CA HIS A 51 -20.34 -4.10 -15.41
C HIS A 51 -18.92 -3.79 -14.95
N ASN A 52 -18.45 -2.61 -15.33
CA ASN A 52 -17.15 -2.11 -14.93
C ASN A 52 -17.18 -1.54 -13.52
N ILE A 53 -16.03 -1.57 -12.85
CA ILE A 53 -15.83 -1.03 -11.51
C ILE A 53 -14.98 0.23 -11.56
N THR A 54 -15.25 1.16 -10.64
CA THR A 54 -14.45 2.38 -10.50
C THR A 54 -13.15 2.13 -9.74
N PRO A 55 -12.08 2.94 -9.94
CA PRO A 55 -10.79 2.75 -9.28
C PRO A 55 -10.80 2.96 -7.75
N TYR A 56 -11.94 3.33 -7.18
CA TYR A 56 -12.11 3.57 -5.73
C TYR A 56 -12.18 2.29 -4.88
N VAL A 57 -11.54 1.21 -5.32
CA VAL A 57 -11.47 -0.06 -4.56
C VAL A 57 -10.46 -0.01 -3.41
N PHE A 58 -9.49 0.88 -3.49
CA PHE A 58 -8.46 1.03 -2.45
C PHE A 58 -9.04 1.27 -1.03
N PRO A 59 -10.08 2.12 -0.82
CA PRO A 59 -10.75 2.24 0.48
C PRO A 59 -11.34 0.94 1.00
N PHE A 60 -11.83 0.05 0.14
CA PHE A 60 -12.32 -1.28 0.54
C PHE A 60 -11.21 -2.14 1.12
N ILE A 61 -10.05 -2.15 0.47
CA ILE A 61 -8.88 -2.89 0.95
C ILE A 61 -8.47 -2.36 2.32
N MET A 62 -8.46 -1.04 2.51
CA MET A 62 -8.10 -0.39 3.78
C MET A 62 -9.15 -0.56 4.88
N SER A 63 -10.38 -0.92 4.56
CA SER A 63 -11.43 -1.15 5.55
C SER A 63 -11.46 -2.58 6.09
N HIS A 64 -10.85 -3.52 5.39
CA HIS A 64 -10.81 -4.91 5.82
C HIS A 64 -9.69 -5.14 6.84
N THR A 65 -10.03 -5.62 8.04
CA THR A 65 -9.09 -5.78 9.16
C THR A 65 -7.86 -6.62 8.81
N ASN A 66 -8.06 -7.73 8.10
CA ASN A 66 -6.94 -8.59 7.68
C ASN A 66 -6.01 -7.90 6.69
N SER A 67 -6.55 -7.02 5.84
CA SER A 67 -5.75 -6.23 4.88
C SER A 67 -4.91 -5.20 5.61
N ILE A 68 -5.48 -4.51 6.59
CA ILE A 68 -4.76 -3.56 7.44
C ILE A 68 -3.62 -4.27 8.17
N LEU A 69 -3.91 -5.41 8.81
CA LEU A 69 -2.90 -6.20 9.53
C LEU A 69 -1.76 -6.63 8.60
N LEU A 70 -2.06 -7.09 7.40
CA LEU A 70 -1.03 -7.52 6.45
C LEU A 70 -0.20 -6.34 5.92
N ILE A 71 -0.83 -5.20 5.64
CA ILE A 71 -0.14 -3.98 5.23
C ILE A 71 0.77 -3.48 6.36
N MET A 72 0.27 -3.46 7.61
CA MET A 72 1.07 -3.11 8.79
C MET A 72 2.22 -4.08 9.01
N LEU A 73 2.00 -5.38 8.83
CA LEU A 73 3.05 -6.38 8.88
C LEU A 73 4.12 -6.13 7.81
N GLY A 74 3.71 -5.78 6.58
CA GLY A 74 4.63 -5.42 5.51
C GLY A 74 5.50 -4.21 5.87
N ILE A 75 4.92 -3.16 6.45
CA ILE A 75 5.66 -1.99 6.96
C ILE A 75 6.61 -2.40 8.09
N ALA A 76 6.14 -3.21 9.05
CA ALA A 76 6.96 -3.69 10.15
C ALA A 76 8.17 -4.50 9.65
N LEU A 77 7.98 -5.37 8.66
CA LEU A 77 9.05 -6.15 8.05
C LEU A 77 10.01 -5.26 7.22
N LEU A 78 9.49 -4.20 6.60
CA LEU A 78 10.31 -3.24 5.86
C LEU A 78 11.29 -2.49 6.77
N PHE A 79 10.87 -2.23 8.01
CA PHE A 79 11.65 -1.47 8.99
C PHE A 79 12.22 -2.32 10.13
N CYS A 80 12.14 -3.65 10.05
CA CYS A 80 12.63 -4.52 11.13
C CYS A 80 14.14 -4.37 11.39
N ASP A 81 14.90 -3.94 10.40
CA ASP A 81 16.35 -3.70 10.54
C ASP A 81 16.68 -2.24 10.93
N ALA A 82 15.68 -1.37 11.16
CA ALA A 82 15.92 -0.03 11.66
C ALA A 82 16.38 -0.10 13.14
N PRO A 83 17.39 0.67 13.54
CA PRO A 83 18.01 1.85 12.91
C PRO A 83 19.18 1.56 11.95
N PHE A 84 19.24 0.42 11.28
CA PHE A 84 20.22 0.07 10.25
C PHE A 84 21.68 0.16 10.74
N ILE A 85 21.97 -0.51 11.86
CA ILE A 85 23.29 -0.54 12.47
C ILE A 85 24.19 -1.45 11.62
N GLU A 86 24.94 -0.86 10.72
CA GLU A 86 25.91 -1.53 9.87
C GLU A 86 27.36 -1.09 10.19
N ILE A 87 28.32 -1.82 9.64
CA ILE A 87 29.75 -1.57 9.87
C ILE A 87 30.17 -0.14 9.45
N ASP A 88 29.52 0.43 8.43
CA ASP A 88 29.84 1.75 7.89
C ASP A 88 29.20 2.91 8.67
N GLN A 89 28.27 2.64 9.56
CA GLN A 89 27.54 3.70 10.29
C GLN A 89 28.39 4.56 11.21
N PRO A 90 29.34 4.02 11.97
CA PRO A 90 30.20 4.84 12.80
C PRO A 90 30.92 5.93 12.00
N TYR A 91 31.37 5.61 10.78
CA TYR A 91 32.03 6.57 9.89
C TYR A 91 31.09 7.66 9.40
N ILE A 92 29.84 7.27 9.05
CA ILE A 92 28.81 8.22 8.62
C ILE A 92 28.44 9.17 9.76
N ILE A 93 28.29 8.66 10.99
CA ILE A 93 27.95 9.44 12.17
C ILE A 93 29.12 10.39 12.55
N MET A 94 30.36 9.93 12.48
CA MET A 94 31.52 10.78 12.75
C MET A 94 31.61 11.93 11.74
N ARG A 95 31.28 11.69 10.49
CA ARG A 95 31.43 12.69 9.43
C ARG A 95 30.26 13.67 9.36
N SER A 96 29.01 13.20 9.55
CA SER A 96 27.80 14.00 9.37
C SER A 96 27.19 14.50 10.69
N GLY A 97 27.55 13.88 11.81
CA GLY A 97 26.93 14.13 13.11
C GLY A 97 25.67 13.29 13.35
N ARG A 98 25.33 13.10 14.62
CA ARG A 98 24.20 12.24 15.05
C ARG A 98 22.84 12.73 14.57
N THR A 99 22.64 14.04 14.60
CA THR A 99 21.36 14.68 14.19
C THR A 99 21.10 14.52 12.71
N VAL A 100 22.09 14.76 11.86
CA VAL A 100 22.00 14.63 10.40
C VAL A 100 21.75 13.17 10.02
N TRP A 101 22.43 12.23 10.67
CA TRP A 101 22.21 10.80 10.49
C TRP A 101 20.78 10.38 10.87
N ALA A 102 20.28 10.81 12.03
CA ALA A 102 18.92 10.49 12.48
C ALA A 102 17.86 11.05 11.54
N LEU A 103 18.01 12.30 11.09
CA LEU A 103 17.12 12.93 10.10
C LEU A 103 17.17 12.22 8.74
N GLY A 104 18.35 11.76 8.32
CA GLY A 104 18.49 10.97 7.09
C GLY A 104 17.76 9.63 7.14
N ASN A 105 17.81 8.93 8.28
CA ASN A 105 17.04 7.69 8.48
C ASN A 105 15.54 7.95 8.56
N LEU A 106 15.11 9.03 9.22
CA LEU A 106 13.71 9.41 9.28
C LEU A 106 13.17 9.74 7.88
N LEU A 107 13.92 10.49 7.09
CA LEU A 107 13.56 10.79 5.70
C LEU A 107 13.47 9.51 4.85
N TYR A 108 14.42 8.58 5.04
CA TYR A 108 14.36 7.27 4.38
C TYR A 108 13.08 6.52 4.75
N MET A 109 12.70 6.44 6.03
CA MET A 109 11.48 5.75 6.47
C MET A 109 10.23 6.37 5.85
N LEU A 110 10.14 7.69 5.76
CA LEU A 110 9.04 8.38 5.10
C LEU A 110 8.97 8.03 3.62
N ILE A 111 10.07 8.13 2.88
CA ILE A 111 10.12 7.81 1.46
C ILE A 111 9.75 6.33 1.22
N ALA A 112 10.30 5.43 2.03
CA ALA A 112 10.04 4.00 1.95
C ALA A 112 8.56 3.68 2.17
N SER A 113 7.92 4.31 3.15
CA SER A 113 6.49 4.18 3.42
C SER A 113 5.65 4.67 2.24
N PHE A 114 6.00 5.82 1.67
CA PHE A 114 5.31 6.34 0.47
C PHE A 114 5.42 5.40 -0.72
N ILE A 115 6.62 4.86 -0.98
CA ILE A 115 6.83 3.89 -2.07
C ILE A 115 5.98 2.64 -1.84
N TYR A 116 5.93 2.14 -0.61
CA TYR A 116 5.14 0.96 -0.26
C TYR A 116 3.63 1.19 -0.45
N PHE A 117 3.08 2.29 0.06
CA PHE A 117 1.67 2.63 -0.14
C PHE A 117 1.32 2.87 -1.61
N PHE A 118 2.19 3.56 -2.33
CA PHE A 118 2.01 3.78 -3.77
C PHE A 118 2.04 2.47 -4.54
N PHE A 119 2.89 1.53 -4.15
CA PHE A 119 2.91 0.18 -4.71
C PHE A 119 1.60 -0.56 -4.47
N VAL A 120 1.08 -0.57 -3.23
CA VAL A 120 -0.21 -1.22 -2.89
C VAL A 120 -1.34 -0.63 -3.74
N LEU A 121 -1.40 0.71 -3.85
CA LEU A 121 -2.40 1.41 -4.64
C LEU A 121 -2.28 1.04 -6.13
N THR A 122 -1.08 1.08 -6.69
CA THR A 122 -0.84 0.76 -8.10
C THR A 122 -1.17 -0.70 -8.41
N CYS A 123 -0.79 -1.64 -7.53
CA CYS A 123 -1.12 -3.05 -7.67
C CYS A 123 -2.63 -3.28 -7.61
N SER A 124 -3.37 -2.61 -6.72
CA SER A 124 -4.81 -2.76 -6.62
C SER A 124 -5.52 -2.30 -7.90
N ILE A 125 -5.07 -1.19 -8.48
CA ILE A 125 -5.58 -0.69 -9.76
C ILE A 125 -5.19 -1.62 -10.91
N ALA A 126 -3.94 -2.08 -10.97
CA ALA A 126 -3.44 -2.95 -12.02
C ALA A 126 -4.18 -4.31 -12.08
N LEU A 127 -4.49 -4.89 -10.91
CA LEU A 127 -5.22 -6.16 -10.82
C LEU A 127 -6.68 -6.05 -11.31
N LEU A 128 -7.26 -4.86 -11.30
CA LEU A 128 -8.60 -4.58 -11.77
C LEU A 128 -8.64 -3.94 -13.15
N SER A 129 -7.48 -3.62 -13.75
CA SER A 129 -7.39 -2.83 -14.99
C SER A 129 -8.29 -3.30 -16.13
N PRO A 130 -8.55 -4.62 -16.36
CA PRO A 130 -9.44 -5.06 -17.43
C PRO A 130 -10.92 -4.66 -17.25
N TYR A 131 -11.30 -4.29 -16.01
CA TYR A 131 -12.69 -4.00 -15.64
C TYR A 131 -12.88 -2.59 -15.10
N LEU A 132 -11.87 -1.72 -15.26
CA LEU A 132 -11.90 -0.36 -14.74
C LEU A 132 -12.64 0.59 -15.69
N GLU A 133 -13.56 1.37 -15.10
CA GLU A 133 -14.16 2.53 -15.73
C GLU A 133 -13.81 3.77 -14.91
N PHE A 134 -13.13 4.75 -15.55
CA PHE A 134 -12.76 5.99 -14.89
C PHE A 134 -13.97 6.92 -14.85
N SER A 135 -14.70 6.88 -13.74
CA SER A 135 -15.75 7.84 -13.40
C SER A 135 -15.45 8.47 -12.04
N LEU A 136 -15.96 9.68 -11.82
CA LEU A 136 -15.83 10.36 -10.51
C LEU A 136 -16.85 9.84 -9.49
N ASP A 137 -17.83 9.05 -9.94
CA ASP A 137 -18.85 8.44 -9.09
C ASP A 137 -18.35 7.10 -8.54
N TRP A 138 -18.96 6.64 -7.45
CA TRP A 138 -18.68 5.33 -6.84
C TRP A 138 -18.96 4.14 -7.77
N GLY A 139 -19.72 4.35 -8.84
CA GLY A 139 -20.08 3.35 -9.82
C GLY A 139 -21.18 2.39 -9.36
N ARG A 140 -21.81 1.75 -10.35
CA ARG A 140 -22.97 0.87 -10.10
C ARG A 140 -22.60 -0.38 -9.30
N VAL A 141 -21.42 -0.94 -9.50
CA VAL A 141 -20.97 -2.16 -8.81
C VAL A 141 -20.82 -1.91 -7.31
N ILE A 142 -20.17 -0.83 -6.92
CA ILE A 142 -19.99 -0.47 -5.52
C ILE A 142 -21.34 -0.12 -4.87
N GLY A 143 -22.20 0.62 -5.58
CA GLY A 143 -23.56 0.91 -5.13
C GLY A 143 -24.40 -0.35 -4.91
N THR A 144 -24.30 -1.35 -5.79
CA THR A 144 -24.99 -2.64 -5.63
C THR A 144 -24.48 -3.39 -4.40
N PHE A 145 -23.18 -3.41 -4.15
CA PHE A 145 -22.63 -4.04 -2.96
C PHE A 145 -23.07 -3.37 -1.66
N ALA A 146 -23.22 -2.04 -1.67
CA ALA A 146 -23.64 -1.29 -0.50
C ALA A 146 -25.14 -1.44 -0.17
N GLN A 147 -26.00 -1.57 -1.21
CA GLN A 147 -27.47 -1.57 -1.07
C GLN A 147 -28.09 -2.97 -1.06
N SER A 148 -27.38 -4.00 -1.48
CA SER A 148 -27.88 -5.36 -1.61
C SER A 148 -27.09 -6.36 -0.74
N ASN A 149 -27.71 -7.51 -0.45
CA ASN A 149 -27.07 -8.63 0.25
C ASN A 149 -26.16 -9.47 -0.67
N VAL A 150 -25.79 -8.96 -1.84
CA VAL A 150 -24.91 -9.67 -2.79
C VAL A 150 -23.49 -9.76 -2.27
N ALA A 151 -22.99 -8.72 -1.62
CA ALA A 151 -21.64 -8.69 -1.10
C ALA A 151 -21.35 -9.81 -0.06
N PRO A 152 -22.20 -10.06 0.96
CA PRO A 152 -22.01 -11.18 1.88
C PRO A 152 -22.11 -12.54 1.18
N GLN A 153 -23.00 -12.70 0.21
CA GLN A 153 -23.16 -13.95 -0.55
C GLN A 153 -21.92 -14.29 -1.37
N GLN A 154 -21.20 -13.28 -1.83
CA GLN A 154 -19.96 -13.42 -2.62
C GLN A 154 -18.70 -13.33 -1.75
N ASN A 155 -18.83 -13.33 -0.41
CA ASN A 155 -17.72 -13.11 0.54
C ASN A 155 -16.96 -11.81 0.30
N ILE A 156 -17.65 -10.76 -0.16
CA ILE A 156 -17.09 -9.44 -0.37
C ILE A 156 -17.41 -8.58 0.85
N PHE A 157 -16.38 -8.05 1.47
CA PHE A 157 -16.53 -7.14 2.59
C PHE A 157 -16.85 -5.73 2.09
N VAL A 158 -17.97 -5.17 2.54
CA VAL A 158 -18.36 -3.78 2.28
C VAL A 158 -18.25 -3.00 3.57
N PRO A 159 -17.44 -1.93 3.63
CA PRO A 159 -17.35 -1.08 4.82
C PRO A 159 -18.70 -0.42 5.15
N PHE A 160 -19.01 -0.31 6.44
CA PHE A 160 -20.23 0.32 6.91
C PHE A 160 -20.42 1.76 6.41
N SER A 161 -19.30 2.49 6.25
CA SER A 161 -19.30 3.86 5.70
C SER A 161 -19.91 3.97 4.30
N PHE A 162 -19.76 2.94 3.46
CA PHE A 162 -20.34 2.94 2.12
C PHE A 162 -21.84 2.69 2.13
N THR A 163 -22.36 1.89 3.05
CA THR A 163 -23.80 1.66 3.20
C THR A 163 -24.55 2.89 3.64
N ILE A 164 -23.95 3.72 4.51
CA ILE A 164 -24.54 4.99 4.95
C ILE A 164 -24.54 6.02 3.83
N TYR A 165 -23.43 6.16 3.09
CA TYR A 165 -23.30 7.16 2.03
C TYR A 165 -24.32 6.93 0.90
N ASN A 166 -24.60 5.70 0.52
CA ASN A 166 -25.56 5.38 -0.53
C ASN A 166 -27.03 5.42 -0.09
N ALA A 167 -27.30 5.51 1.21
CA ALA A 167 -28.65 5.71 1.71
C ALA A 167 -29.14 7.18 1.61
N TYR A 168 -28.22 8.12 1.39
CA TYR A 168 -28.49 9.56 1.33
C TYR A 168 -28.26 10.20 -0.06
N THR A 169 -27.80 9.45 -1.04
CA THR A 169 -27.72 9.85 -2.47
C THR A 169 -28.76 9.13 -3.30
#